data_8be10f44299a364082190a040249dcfb
#
_entry.id   8be10f44299a364082190a040249dcfb
#
_cell.length_a   1.000
_cell.length_b   1.000
_cell.length_c   1.000
_cell.angle_alpha   90.00
_cell.angle_beta   90.00
_cell.angle_gamma   90.00
#
_symmetry.space_group_name_H-M   'P 1'
#
loop_
_entity.id
_entity.type
_entity.pdbx_description
1 polymer ?
#
loop_
_entity_poly.entity_id
_entity_poly.type
_entity_poly.pdbx_seq_one_letter_code
_entity_poly.pdbx_strand_id
1 'polypeptide(L)'
;LYLAKEHGMDLKQIAMFAWLPFLAADLGSVASGYLTKLYTRWFGCSRVNSVVASSVTGAFLMISLGIVAITRDPYITIVLISIGGFGHQIISCMLSALVVESFDKGQMATVNGMRGSAAWIASFLFSLLIGVTADKIGFNPLFIAMGFFDLIGAIFLVSFIAERRAKRV
;
A
#
# COMPACT_ATOMS: atom_id res chain seq x y z
N LEU A 1 17.52 9.58 -0.01
CA LEU A 1 17.51 11.02 -0.26
C LEU A 1 16.78 11.78 0.85
N TYR A 2 15.51 11.43 1.17
CA TYR A 2 14.69 12.09 2.19
C TYR A 2 15.38 12.12 3.57
N LEU A 3 15.79 10.96 4.11
CA LEU A 3 16.45 10.87 5.42
C LEU A 3 17.77 11.67 5.49
N ALA A 4 18.49 11.78 4.36
CA ALA A 4 19.70 12.59 4.31
C ALA A 4 19.39 14.09 4.26
N LYS A 5 18.41 14.53 3.43
CA LYS A 5 18.09 15.94 3.23
C LYS A 5 17.33 16.54 4.44
N GLU A 6 16.34 15.85 4.96
CA GLU A 6 15.43 16.39 5.99
C GLU A 6 15.88 16.07 7.43
N HIS A 7 16.56 14.92 7.62
CA HIS A 7 16.96 14.46 8.94
C HIS A 7 18.49 14.46 9.16
N GLY A 8 19.30 14.84 8.15
CA GLY A 8 20.75 14.93 8.28
C GLY A 8 21.44 13.58 8.55
N MET A 9 20.78 12.46 8.26
CA MET A 9 21.39 11.13 8.44
C MET A 9 22.53 10.92 7.47
N ASP A 10 23.64 10.38 7.97
CA ASP A 10 24.74 9.96 7.14
C ASP A 10 24.43 8.66 6.36
N LEU A 11 25.23 8.39 5.33
CA LEU A 11 25.01 7.23 4.46
C LEU A 11 25.10 5.90 5.23
N LYS A 12 25.95 5.82 6.26
CA LYS A 12 26.14 4.63 7.08
C LYS A 12 24.91 4.36 7.97
N GLN A 13 24.38 5.42 8.58
CA GLN A 13 23.15 5.33 9.37
C GLN A 13 21.96 4.91 8.50
N ILE A 14 21.83 5.50 7.29
CA ILE A 14 20.76 5.11 6.35
C ILE A 14 20.91 3.64 5.97
N ALA A 15 22.11 3.17 5.64
CA ALA A 15 22.36 1.78 5.26
C ALA A 15 22.01 0.80 6.39
N MET A 16 22.23 1.17 7.66
CA MET A 16 21.89 0.32 8.81
C MET A 16 20.37 0.08 8.97
N PHE A 17 19.53 1.00 8.53
CA PHE A 17 18.09 0.95 8.76
C PHE A 17 17.25 0.86 7.48
N ALA A 18 17.82 1.10 6.30
CA ALA A 18 17.09 1.12 5.03
C ALA A 18 16.42 -0.21 4.64
N TRP A 19 16.87 -1.33 5.22
CA TRP A 19 16.28 -2.66 4.99
C TRP A 19 15.00 -2.90 5.78
N LEU A 20 14.76 -2.17 6.89
CA LEU A 20 13.59 -2.35 7.75
C LEU A 20 12.25 -2.17 7.03
N PRO A 21 12.03 -1.11 6.21
CA PRO A 21 10.79 -0.97 5.44
C PRO A 21 10.55 -2.13 4.47
N PHE A 22 11.60 -2.68 3.87
CA PHE A 22 11.48 -3.84 2.97
C PHE A 22 11.09 -5.11 3.72
N LEU A 23 11.75 -5.37 4.85
CA LEU A 23 11.36 -6.49 5.72
C LEU A 23 9.92 -6.35 6.21
N ALA A 24 9.52 -5.14 6.62
CA ALA A 24 8.13 -4.89 7.03
C ALA A 24 7.14 -5.14 5.88
N ALA A 25 7.48 -4.77 4.65
CA ALA A 25 6.68 -5.05 3.47
C ALA A 25 6.55 -6.58 3.24
N ASP A 26 7.63 -7.33 3.32
CA ASP A 26 7.60 -8.80 3.19
C ASP A 26 6.72 -9.44 4.27
N LEU A 27 6.83 -8.98 5.51
CA LEU A 27 5.95 -9.40 6.60
C LEU A 27 4.49 -9.04 6.33
N GLY A 28 4.21 -7.91 5.68
CA GLY A 28 2.89 -7.49 5.21
C GLY A 28 2.29 -8.48 4.21
N SER A 29 3.11 -9.00 3.28
CA SER A 29 2.69 -10.05 2.35
C SER A 29 2.21 -11.29 3.08
N VAL A 30 2.98 -11.78 4.05
CA VAL A 30 2.63 -12.95 4.86
C VAL A 30 1.39 -12.66 5.70
N ALA A 31 1.33 -11.51 6.37
CA ALA A 31 0.22 -11.10 7.22
C ALA A 31 -1.10 -10.98 6.45
N SER A 32 -1.07 -10.64 5.16
CA SER A 32 -2.25 -10.47 4.33
C SER A 32 -3.13 -11.73 4.26
N GLY A 33 -2.51 -12.91 4.15
CA GLY A 33 -3.21 -14.19 4.17
C GLY A 33 -3.83 -14.50 5.54
N TYR A 34 -3.13 -14.17 6.63
CA TYR A 34 -3.66 -14.33 7.99
C TYR A 34 -4.83 -13.41 8.27
N LEU A 35 -4.75 -12.15 7.83
CA LEU A 35 -5.86 -11.18 7.96
C LEU A 35 -7.11 -11.67 7.24
N THR A 36 -6.98 -12.14 6.00
CA THR A 36 -8.10 -12.68 5.24
C THR A 36 -8.75 -13.88 5.97
N LYS A 37 -7.93 -14.79 6.49
CA LYS A 37 -8.41 -15.93 7.29
C LYS A 37 -9.11 -15.46 8.58
N LEU A 38 -8.58 -14.45 9.25
CA LEU A 38 -9.13 -13.87 10.48
C LEU A 38 -10.52 -13.28 10.21
N TYR A 39 -10.68 -12.45 9.17
CA TYR A 39 -11.95 -11.86 8.78
C TYR A 39 -12.98 -12.91 8.40
N THR A 40 -12.59 -13.95 7.68
CA THR A 40 -13.49 -15.07 7.36
C THR A 40 -13.94 -15.79 8.62
N ARG A 41 -13.03 -16.08 9.54
CA ARG A 41 -13.33 -16.89 10.75
C ARG A 41 -14.11 -16.13 11.82
N TRP A 42 -13.74 -14.86 12.07
CA TRP A 42 -14.31 -14.10 13.20
C TRP A 42 -15.58 -13.34 12.83
N PHE A 43 -15.65 -12.86 11.59
CA PHE A 43 -16.79 -12.05 11.13
C PHE A 43 -17.70 -12.80 10.16
N GLY A 44 -17.44 -14.08 9.88
CA GLY A 44 -18.24 -14.86 8.93
C GLY A 44 -18.28 -14.28 7.52
N CYS A 45 -17.30 -13.44 7.17
CA CYS A 45 -17.25 -12.76 5.87
C CYS A 45 -17.07 -13.77 4.73
N SER A 46 -17.73 -13.52 3.59
CA SER A 46 -17.39 -14.21 2.35
C SER A 46 -15.92 -13.96 1.97
N ARG A 47 -15.34 -14.85 1.16
CA ARG A 47 -13.93 -14.75 0.78
C ARG A 47 -13.58 -13.41 0.13
N VAL A 48 -14.40 -12.93 -0.81
CA VAL A 48 -14.25 -11.62 -1.44
C VAL A 48 -14.29 -10.49 -0.41
N ASN A 49 -15.23 -10.54 0.57
CA ASN A 49 -15.32 -9.52 1.62
C ASN A 49 -14.11 -9.52 2.54
N SER A 50 -13.57 -10.69 2.86
CA SER A 50 -12.38 -10.80 3.69
C SER A 50 -11.15 -10.21 2.99
N VAL A 51 -11.03 -10.41 1.66
CA VAL A 51 -9.99 -9.78 0.84
C VAL A 51 -10.13 -8.26 0.84
N VAL A 52 -11.36 -7.75 0.64
CA VAL A 52 -11.64 -6.31 0.68
C VAL A 52 -11.35 -5.71 2.05
N ALA A 53 -11.82 -6.35 3.13
CA ALA A 53 -11.57 -5.89 4.49
C ALA A 53 -10.06 -5.85 4.82
N SER A 54 -9.31 -6.86 4.37
CA SER A 54 -7.85 -6.87 4.51
C SER A 54 -7.18 -5.72 3.73
N SER A 55 -7.67 -5.41 2.51
CA SER A 55 -7.19 -4.26 1.73
C SER A 55 -7.45 -2.94 2.44
N VAL A 56 -8.66 -2.77 3.00
CA VAL A 56 -9.01 -1.57 3.79
C VAL A 56 -8.11 -1.43 5.01
N THR A 57 -7.81 -2.54 5.72
CA THR A 57 -6.85 -2.52 6.84
C THR A 57 -5.48 -2.05 6.39
N GLY A 58 -4.99 -2.55 5.25
CA GLY A 58 -3.72 -2.09 4.65
C GLY A 58 -3.74 -0.59 4.34
N ALA A 59 -4.85 -0.09 3.77
CA ALA A 59 -5.01 1.33 3.44
C ALA A 59 -5.00 2.24 4.69
N PHE A 60 -5.58 1.79 5.79
CA PHE A 60 -5.49 2.52 7.06
C PHE A 60 -4.05 2.61 7.59
N LEU A 61 -3.25 1.55 7.43
CA LEU A 61 -1.84 1.57 7.83
C LEU A 61 -1.01 2.55 6.99
N MET A 62 -1.39 2.83 5.76
CA MET A 62 -0.74 3.81 4.89
C MET A 62 -0.86 5.26 5.41
N ILE A 63 -1.82 5.56 6.30
CA ILE A 63 -1.92 6.87 6.95
C ILE A 63 -0.63 7.22 7.70
N SER A 64 0.11 6.21 8.17
CA SER A 64 1.43 6.40 8.80
C SER A 64 2.40 7.21 7.94
N LEU A 65 2.32 7.11 6.60
CA LEU A 65 3.13 7.92 5.69
C LEU A 65 2.76 9.41 5.76
N GLY A 66 1.47 9.74 5.96
CA GLY A 66 1.07 11.13 6.19
C GLY A 66 1.66 11.71 7.47
N ILE A 67 1.84 10.89 8.52
CA ILE A 67 2.45 11.30 9.79
C ILE A 67 3.94 11.57 9.64
N VAL A 68 4.62 10.92 8.68
CA VAL A 68 6.04 11.19 8.36
C VAL A 68 6.27 12.68 8.07
N ALA A 69 5.32 13.33 7.40
CA ALA A 69 5.44 14.74 7.00
C ALA A 69 5.59 15.72 8.18
N ILE A 70 5.15 15.33 9.38
CA ILE A 70 5.22 16.17 10.59
C ILE A 70 6.24 15.65 11.61
N THR A 71 6.86 14.51 11.35
CA THR A 71 7.82 13.84 12.24
C THR A 71 9.22 14.42 12.05
N ARG A 72 9.87 14.75 13.15
CA ARG A 72 11.24 15.31 13.15
C ARG A 72 12.30 14.28 13.51
N ASP A 73 11.91 13.17 14.13
CA ASP A 73 12.83 12.11 14.55
C ASP A 73 13.05 11.12 13.39
N PRO A 74 14.31 10.89 12.96
CA PRO A 74 14.61 9.99 11.84
C PRO A 74 14.25 8.52 12.12
N TYR A 75 14.36 8.07 13.36
CA TYR A 75 14.04 6.68 13.71
C TYR A 75 12.54 6.43 13.72
N ILE A 76 11.76 7.38 14.26
CA ILE A 76 10.29 7.33 14.19
C ILE A 76 9.86 7.37 12.71
N THR A 77 10.50 8.19 11.90
CA THR A 77 10.27 8.24 10.45
C THR A 77 10.46 6.88 9.78
N ILE A 78 11.55 6.18 10.08
CA ILE A 78 11.82 4.83 9.54
C ILE A 78 10.73 3.84 9.97
N VAL A 79 10.30 3.89 11.23
CA VAL A 79 9.20 3.04 11.74
C VAL A 79 7.89 3.34 11.00
N LEU A 80 7.55 4.62 10.81
CA LEU A 80 6.32 5.02 10.11
C LEU A 80 6.34 4.58 8.63
N ILE A 81 7.48 4.73 7.94
CA ILE A 81 7.67 4.23 6.56
C ILE A 81 7.55 2.70 6.54
N SER A 82 8.06 2.00 7.55
CA SER A 82 7.95 0.54 7.66
C SER A 82 6.50 0.09 7.85
N ILE A 83 5.71 0.79 8.68
CA ILE A 83 4.28 0.54 8.84
C ILE A 83 3.53 0.78 7.53
N GLY A 84 3.84 1.87 6.83
CA GLY A 84 3.28 2.15 5.51
C GLY A 84 3.63 1.07 4.49
N GLY A 85 4.89 0.64 4.42
CA GLY A 85 5.34 -0.45 3.55
C GLY A 85 4.63 -1.77 3.84
N PHE A 86 4.44 -2.11 5.11
CA PHE A 86 3.65 -3.26 5.55
C PHE A 86 2.20 -3.17 5.05
N GLY A 87 1.53 -2.02 5.23
CA GLY A 87 0.16 -1.77 4.77
C GLY A 87 0.03 -1.84 3.24
N HIS A 88 0.95 -1.20 2.52
CA HIS A 88 0.99 -1.21 1.05
C HIS A 88 1.10 -2.65 0.50
N GLN A 89 1.94 -3.47 1.11
CA GLN A 89 2.13 -4.83 0.64
C GLN A 89 0.91 -5.72 0.92
N ILE A 90 0.18 -5.49 2.02
CA ILE A 90 -1.13 -6.13 2.24
C ILE A 90 -2.07 -5.81 1.08
N ILE A 91 -2.21 -4.53 0.69
CA ILE A 91 -3.08 -4.10 -0.42
C ILE A 91 -2.66 -4.80 -1.71
N SER A 92 -1.39 -4.78 -2.06
CA SER A 92 -0.84 -5.38 -3.28
C SER A 92 -1.18 -6.88 -3.38
N CYS A 93 -0.98 -7.63 -2.29
CA CYS A 93 -1.34 -9.05 -2.23
C CYS A 93 -2.85 -9.27 -2.35
N MET A 94 -3.65 -8.44 -1.68
CA MET A 94 -5.10 -8.56 -1.71
C MET A 94 -5.71 -8.22 -3.06
N LEU A 95 -5.15 -7.25 -3.79
CA LEU A 95 -5.55 -6.96 -5.17
C LEU A 95 -5.27 -8.15 -6.09
N SER A 96 -4.14 -8.84 -5.92
CA SER A 96 -3.84 -10.08 -6.67
C SER A 96 -4.82 -11.21 -6.31
N ALA A 97 -5.15 -11.37 -5.03
CA ALA A 97 -6.13 -12.34 -4.57
C ALA A 97 -7.53 -12.03 -5.12
N LEU A 98 -7.91 -10.75 -5.21
CA LEU A 98 -9.19 -10.33 -5.77
C LEU A 98 -9.34 -10.71 -7.26
N VAL A 99 -8.26 -10.63 -8.04
CA VAL A 99 -8.25 -11.12 -9.42
C VAL A 99 -8.57 -12.61 -9.47
N VAL A 100 -7.93 -13.41 -8.62
CA VAL A 100 -8.17 -14.86 -8.53
C VAL A 100 -9.63 -15.18 -8.16
N GLU A 101 -10.24 -14.40 -7.27
CA GLU A 101 -11.63 -14.60 -6.85
C GLU A 101 -12.68 -14.04 -7.84
N SER A 102 -12.27 -13.20 -8.79
CA SER A 102 -13.20 -12.45 -9.65
C SER A 102 -13.19 -12.85 -11.11
N PHE A 103 -12.16 -13.56 -11.57
CA PHE A 103 -11.96 -13.91 -12.98
C PHE A 103 -11.75 -15.41 -13.16
N ASP A 104 -12.13 -15.92 -14.34
CA ASP A 104 -11.92 -17.32 -14.70
C ASP A 104 -10.41 -17.63 -14.89
N LYS A 105 -10.05 -18.92 -14.68
CA LYS A 105 -8.65 -19.37 -14.75
C LYS A 105 -7.92 -18.94 -16.03
N GLY A 106 -8.61 -18.95 -17.17
CA GLY A 106 -8.03 -18.53 -18.46
C GLY A 106 -7.76 -17.03 -18.58
N GLN A 107 -8.39 -16.20 -17.76
CA GLN A 107 -8.27 -14.73 -17.77
C GLN A 107 -7.29 -14.20 -16.71
N MET A 108 -7.01 -14.97 -15.66
CA MET A 108 -6.23 -14.54 -14.50
C MET A 108 -4.85 -13.99 -14.88
N ALA A 109 -4.13 -14.69 -15.76
CA ALA A 109 -2.79 -14.28 -16.17
C ALA A 109 -2.82 -12.92 -16.90
N THR A 110 -3.77 -12.74 -17.82
CA THR A 110 -3.93 -11.50 -18.59
C THR A 110 -4.28 -10.34 -17.67
N VAL A 111 -5.27 -10.52 -16.78
CA VAL A 111 -5.73 -9.46 -15.86
C VAL A 111 -4.62 -9.08 -14.87
N ASN A 112 -3.90 -10.06 -14.30
CA ASN A 112 -2.75 -9.77 -13.43
C ASN A 112 -1.61 -9.08 -14.18
N GLY A 113 -1.35 -9.46 -15.42
CA GLY A 113 -0.37 -8.80 -16.29
C GLY A 113 -0.74 -7.34 -16.55
N MET A 114 -2.00 -7.06 -16.93
CA MET A 114 -2.50 -5.69 -17.14
C MET A 114 -2.41 -4.86 -15.86
N ARG A 115 -2.83 -5.42 -14.70
CA ARG A 115 -2.71 -4.77 -13.40
C ARG A 115 -1.25 -4.44 -13.07
N GLY A 116 -0.35 -5.41 -13.25
CA GLY A 116 1.08 -5.22 -13.01
C GLY A 116 1.67 -4.14 -13.91
N SER A 117 1.39 -4.17 -15.20
CA SER A 117 1.86 -3.17 -16.15
C SER A 117 1.34 -1.77 -15.79
N ALA A 118 0.07 -1.63 -15.44
CA ALA A 118 -0.52 -0.36 -15.01
C ALA A 118 0.16 0.16 -13.72
N ALA A 119 0.42 -0.72 -12.75
CA ALA A 119 1.11 -0.36 -11.52
C ALA A 119 2.54 0.13 -11.77
N TRP A 120 3.30 -0.53 -12.65
CA TRP A 120 4.66 -0.11 -13.00
C TRP A 120 4.69 1.20 -13.78
N ILE A 121 3.76 1.42 -14.72
CA ILE A 121 3.62 2.69 -15.44
C ILE A 121 3.29 3.82 -14.45
N ALA A 122 2.32 3.61 -13.56
CA ALA A 122 1.96 4.58 -12.53
C ALA A 122 3.14 4.89 -11.59
N SER A 123 3.87 3.88 -11.15
CA SER A 123 5.08 4.02 -10.32
C SER A 123 6.17 4.83 -11.01
N PHE A 124 6.41 4.58 -12.30
CA PHE A 124 7.36 5.33 -13.11
C PHE A 124 6.96 6.81 -13.21
N LEU A 125 5.70 7.09 -13.58
CA LEU A 125 5.19 8.46 -13.69
C LEU A 125 5.24 9.19 -12.34
N PHE A 126 4.90 8.50 -11.25
CA PHE A 126 4.95 9.06 -9.91
C PHE A 126 6.39 9.34 -9.47
N SER A 127 7.33 8.48 -9.82
CA SER A 127 8.76 8.68 -9.56
C SER A 127 9.30 9.93 -10.26
N LEU A 128 8.90 10.15 -11.53
CA LEU A 128 9.23 11.38 -12.26
C LEU A 128 8.62 12.61 -11.60
N LEU A 129 7.36 12.53 -11.19
CA LEU A 129 6.66 13.60 -10.50
C LEU A 129 7.39 13.98 -9.19
N ILE A 130 7.76 12.99 -8.38
CA ILE A 130 8.56 13.21 -7.16
C ILE A 130 9.87 13.92 -7.50
N GLY A 131 10.60 13.46 -8.52
CA GLY A 131 11.88 14.06 -8.92
C GLY A 131 11.77 15.54 -9.29
N VAL A 132 10.68 15.93 -9.97
CA VAL A 132 10.46 17.33 -10.39
C VAL A 132 9.88 18.19 -9.26
N THR A 133 9.08 17.62 -8.38
CA THR A 133 8.33 18.39 -7.35
C THR A 133 9.04 18.45 -6.01
N ALA A 134 9.79 17.41 -5.63
CA ALA A 134 10.45 17.35 -4.32
C ALA A 134 11.43 18.52 -4.08
N ASP A 135 12.11 18.99 -5.13
CA ASP A 135 13.03 20.14 -5.02
C ASP A 135 12.28 21.50 -4.95
N LYS A 136 11.01 21.56 -5.37
CA LYS A 136 10.21 22.79 -5.37
C LYS A 136 9.33 22.94 -4.12
N ILE A 137 8.65 21.89 -3.71
CA ILE A 137 7.66 21.92 -2.62
C ILE A 137 8.06 21.05 -1.41
N GLY A 138 9.25 20.43 -1.44
CA GLY A 138 9.71 19.52 -0.40
C GLY A 138 9.05 18.13 -0.46
N PHE A 139 9.44 17.27 0.47
CA PHE A 139 8.93 15.89 0.55
C PHE A 139 7.62 15.77 1.32
N ASN A 140 7.34 16.69 2.26
CA ASN A 140 6.19 16.57 3.16
C ASN A 140 4.84 16.48 2.44
N PRO A 141 4.50 17.32 1.43
CA PRO A 141 3.26 17.19 0.69
C PRO A 141 3.14 15.86 -0.05
N LEU A 142 4.27 15.30 -0.51
CA LEU A 142 4.30 14.02 -1.21
C LEU A 142 3.98 12.85 -0.28
N PHE A 143 4.51 12.85 0.95
CA PHE A 143 4.17 11.85 1.97
C PHE A 143 2.71 11.92 2.38
N ILE A 144 2.16 13.12 2.54
CA ILE A 144 0.72 13.31 2.82
C ILE A 144 -0.11 12.72 1.67
N ALA A 145 0.21 13.06 0.43
CA ALA A 145 -0.49 12.53 -0.74
C ALA A 145 -0.43 11.01 -0.80
N MET A 146 0.75 10.40 -0.57
CA MET A 146 0.91 8.94 -0.54
C MET A 146 0.05 8.28 0.54
N GLY A 147 -0.03 8.86 1.73
CA GLY A 147 -0.86 8.35 2.83
C GLY A 147 -2.36 8.30 2.50
N PHE A 148 -2.83 9.19 1.62
CA PHE A 148 -4.25 9.27 1.23
C PHE A 148 -4.59 8.52 -0.06
N PHE A 149 -3.65 8.30 -0.98
CA PHE A 149 -3.94 7.63 -2.25
C PHE A 149 -4.50 6.23 -2.07
N ASP A 150 -3.94 5.44 -1.18
CA ASP A 150 -4.42 4.07 -0.94
C ASP A 150 -5.77 4.04 -0.22
N LEU A 151 -6.10 5.06 0.59
CA LEU A 151 -7.45 5.22 1.15
C LEU A 151 -8.49 5.51 0.06
N ILE A 152 -8.16 6.40 -0.87
CA ILE A 152 -9.02 6.68 -2.03
C ILE A 152 -9.21 5.40 -2.85
N GLY A 153 -8.12 4.67 -3.11
CA GLY A 153 -8.17 3.36 -3.78
C GLY A 153 -9.05 2.35 -3.06
N ALA A 154 -8.97 2.29 -1.73
CA ALA A 154 -9.81 1.41 -0.92
C ALA A 154 -11.31 1.80 -0.98
N ILE A 155 -11.64 3.10 -0.99
CA ILE A 155 -13.01 3.59 -1.17
C ILE A 155 -13.57 3.14 -2.53
N PHE A 156 -12.81 3.33 -3.61
CA PHE A 156 -13.20 2.86 -4.94
C PHE A 156 -13.40 1.34 -4.98
N LEU A 157 -12.53 0.57 -4.35
CA LEU A 157 -12.63 -0.88 -4.29
C LEU A 157 -13.91 -1.32 -3.59
N VAL A 158 -14.21 -0.74 -2.43
CA VAL A 158 -15.42 -1.05 -1.65
C VAL A 158 -16.68 -0.68 -2.45
N SER A 159 -16.71 0.51 -3.05
CA SER A 159 -17.83 0.99 -3.86
C SER A 159 -18.10 0.10 -5.06
N PHE A 160 -17.06 -0.29 -5.79
CA PHE A 160 -17.18 -1.17 -6.96
C PHE A 160 -17.72 -2.56 -6.62
N ILE A 161 -17.27 -3.12 -5.49
CA ILE A 161 -17.77 -4.44 -5.04
C ILE A 161 -19.20 -4.37 -4.55
N ALA A 162 -19.59 -3.28 -3.87
CA ALA A 162 -20.95 -3.03 -3.45
C ALA A 162 -21.90 -2.94 -4.66
N GLU A 163 -21.51 -2.19 -5.71
CA GLU A 163 -22.29 -2.05 -6.94
C GLU A 163 -22.48 -3.38 -7.69
N ARG A 164 -21.40 -4.19 -7.78
CA ARG A 164 -21.52 -5.53 -8.40
C ARG A 164 -22.48 -6.47 -7.69
N ARG A 165 -22.63 -6.32 -6.39
CA ARG A 165 -23.61 -7.12 -5.61
C ARG A 165 -25.03 -6.66 -5.87
N ALA A 166 -25.26 -5.36 -5.91
CA ALA A 166 -26.58 -4.80 -6.19
C ALA A 166 -27.10 -5.23 -7.57
N LYS A 167 -26.23 -5.44 -8.56
CA LYS A 167 -26.61 -5.92 -9.91
C LYS A 167 -26.81 -7.43 -10.04
N ARG A 168 -26.49 -8.22 -8.98
CA ARG A 168 -26.67 -9.69 -8.97
C ARG A 168 -27.91 -10.15 -8.19
N VAL A 169 -28.61 -9.24 -7.54
CA VAL A 169 -29.90 -9.41 -6.92
C VAL A 169 -31.00 -8.96 -7.90
#